data_b457aed6df78b0e55efae31b6842076f
#
_entry.id   b457aed6df78b0e55efae31b6842076f
#
_cell.length_a   1.000
_cell.length_b   1.000
_cell.length_c   1.000
_cell.angle_alpha   90.00
_cell.angle_beta   90.00
_cell.angle_gamma   90.00
#
_symmetry.space_group_name_H-M   'P 1'
#
loop_
_entity.id
_entity.type
_entity.pdbx_description
1 polymer ?
#
loop_
_entity_poly.entity_id
_entity_poly.type
_entity_poly.pdbx_seq_one_letter_code
_entity_poly.pdbx_strand_id
1 'polypeptide(L)'
;LIDEILAVGDQHFQQKCYRKLKELKESDKTIVIVTHSLDVVKDLCDRAVWIYKGELRLDGDPIYVIDEYLKQVAIDHKEEKKKAIAEGKHKFKAAVFIDAPKDFATIQKDKGTLVSQGWQISDHDQAVFKFFLDGNEISGIKRKNRQDVFEAYQEAYAGDMDPDAIGWQVNLDLNDLD
;
A
#
# COMPACT_ATOMS: atom_id res chain seq x y z
N LEU A 1 -32.71 11.24 6.08
CA LEU A 1 -31.31 11.58 5.84
C LEU A 1 -30.48 11.16 7.04
N ILE A 2 -29.38 10.48 6.80
CA ILE A 2 -28.43 10.00 7.80
C ILE A 2 -27.06 10.49 7.37
N ASP A 3 -26.38 11.22 8.27
CA ASP A 3 -25.09 11.83 8.00
C ASP A 3 -24.06 11.32 9.02
N GLU A 4 -23.06 10.58 8.56
CA GLU A 4 -21.88 10.07 9.29
C GLU A 4 -22.08 9.42 10.67
N ILE A 5 -23.31 9.03 11.04
CA ILE A 5 -23.65 8.50 12.38
C ILE A 5 -22.85 7.21 12.72
N LEU A 6 -22.37 6.47 11.73
CA LEU A 6 -21.69 5.19 11.94
C LEU A 6 -20.23 5.33 12.36
N ALA A 7 -19.62 6.51 12.25
CA ALA A 7 -18.25 6.77 12.66
C ALA A 7 -18.12 7.21 14.12
N VAL A 8 -19.23 7.47 14.82
CA VAL A 8 -19.25 8.02 16.19
C VAL A 8 -19.56 6.91 17.20
N GLY A 9 -18.86 6.92 18.33
CA GLY A 9 -19.11 6.01 19.45
C GLY A 9 -18.21 4.77 19.47
N ASP A 10 -18.44 3.92 20.46
CA ASP A 10 -17.72 2.66 20.60
C ASP A 10 -18.24 1.59 19.60
N GLN A 11 -17.51 0.50 19.47
CA GLN A 11 -17.85 -0.60 18.56
C GLN A 11 -19.26 -1.18 18.82
N HIS A 12 -19.70 -1.18 20.07
CA HIS A 12 -21.03 -1.70 20.43
C HIS A 12 -22.15 -0.78 19.94
N PHE A 13 -21.95 0.53 20.05
CA PHE A 13 -22.87 1.52 19.52
C PHE A 13 -22.94 1.48 18.00
N GLN A 14 -21.79 1.37 17.33
CA GLN A 14 -21.72 1.23 15.87
C GLN A 14 -22.50 0.01 15.38
N GLN A 15 -22.36 -1.14 16.05
CA GLN A 15 -23.14 -2.34 15.73
C GLN A 15 -24.65 -2.18 15.93
N LYS A 16 -25.06 -1.41 16.95
CA LYS A 16 -26.50 -1.10 17.15
C LYS A 16 -27.03 -0.20 16.02
N CYS A 17 -26.29 0.81 15.65
CA CYS A 17 -26.65 1.70 14.54
C CYS A 17 -26.76 0.93 13.22
N TYR A 18 -25.78 0.08 12.92
CA TYR A 18 -25.79 -0.76 11.72
C TYR A 18 -27.01 -1.70 11.66
N ARG A 19 -27.34 -2.35 12.77
CA ARG A 19 -28.54 -3.17 12.88
C ARG A 19 -29.81 -2.37 12.62
N LYS A 20 -29.89 -1.17 13.22
CA LYS A 20 -31.05 -0.30 13.04
C LYS A 20 -31.23 0.17 11.60
N LEU A 21 -30.12 0.42 10.90
CA LEU A 21 -30.15 0.75 9.47
C LEU A 21 -30.66 -0.42 8.62
N LYS A 22 -30.25 -1.64 8.93
CA LYS A 22 -30.78 -2.84 8.25
C LYS A 22 -32.30 -3.00 8.45
N GLU A 23 -32.79 -2.84 9.68
CA GLU A 23 -34.23 -2.87 9.97
C GLU A 23 -35.00 -1.77 9.21
N LEU A 24 -34.40 -0.56 9.12
CA LEU A 24 -35.01 0.53 8.37
C LEU A 24 -34.98 0.28 6.85
N LYS A 25 -33.95 -0.38 6.33
CA LYS A 25 -33.89 -0.78 4.92
C LYS A 25 -35.01 -1.75 4.54
N GLU A 26 -35.38 -2.64 5.45
CA GLU A 26 -36.48 -3.61 5.25
C GLU A 26 -37.87 -2.95 5.33
N SER A 27 -37.95 -1.68 5.71
CA SER A 27 -39.22 -0.92 5.75
C SER A 27 -39.47 -0.19 4.43
N ASP A 28 -40.73 0.18 4.14
CA ASP A 28 -41.15 0.96 2.96
C ASP A 28 -40.66 2.43 2.98
N LYS A 29 -39.46 2.70 3.51
CA LYS A 29 -38.94 4.05 3.66
C LYS A 29 -37.72 4.28 2.75
N THR A 30 -37.71 5.40 2.07
CA THR A 30 -36.51 5.85 1.37
C THR A 30 -35.52 6.42 2.37
N ILE A 31 -34.30 5.87 2.37
CA ILE A 31 -33.21 6.30 3.25
C ILE A 31 -32.10 6.91 2.38
N VAL A 32 -31.66 8.10 2.74
CA VAL A 32 -30.48 8.72 2.14
C VAL A 32 -29.38 8.72 3.20
N ILE A 33 -28.23 8.14 2.85
CA ILE A 33 -27.04 8.04 3.72
C ILE A 33 -25.93 8.85 3.07
N VAL A 34 -25.33 9.75 3.85
CA VAL A 34 -24.08 10.44 3.48
C VAL A 34 -22.98 9.85 4.35
N THR A 35 -21.98 9.27 3.70
CA THR A 35 -20.90 8.56 4.41
C THR A 35 -19.64 8.46 3.55
N HIS A 36 -18.50 8.35 4.20
CA HIS A 36 -17.23 7.98 3.58
C HIS A 36 -16.91 6.47 3.74
N SER A 37 -17.74 5.71 4.45
CA SER A 37 -17.58 4.26 4.63
C SER A 37 -18.08 3.49 3.41
N LEU A 38 -17.16 2.94 2.63
CA LEU A 38 -17.49 2.16 1.44
C LEU A 38 -18.24 0.86 1.78
N ASP A 39 -17.97 0.27 2.95
CA ASP A 39 -18.67 -0.93 3.42
C ASP A 39 -20.15 -0.63 3.67
N VAL A 40 -20.47 0.53 4.24
CA VAL A 40 -21.86 0.97 4.44
C VAL A 40 -22.55 1.14 3.09
N VAL A 41 -21.89 1.76 2.13
CA VAL A 41 -22.44 1.94 0.78
C VAL A 41 -22.68 0.59 0.12
N LYS A 42 -21.71 -0.32 0.19
CA LYS A 42 -21.78 -1.65 -0.41
C LYS A 42 -22.89 -2.53 0.19
N ASP A 43 -23.03 -2.52 1.53
CA ASP A 43 -23.88 -3.46 2.24
C ASP A 43 -25.31 -2.95 2.43
N LEU A 44 -25.51 -1.64 2.52
CA LEU A 44 -26.80 -1.06 2.88
C LEU A 44 -27.49 -0.29 1.75
N CYS A 45 -26.75 0.16 0.73
CA CYS A 45 -27.34 0.99 -0.31
C CYS A 45 -27.72 0.15 -1.54
N ASP A 46 -28.90 0.44 -2.12
CA ASP A 46 -29.35 -0.14 -3.39
C ASP A 46 -28.92 0.73 -4.58
N ARG A 47 -28.53 1.97 -4.30
CA ARG A 47 -28.08 2.97 -5.26
C ARG A 47 -27.06 3.88 -4.58
N ALA A 48 -25.98 4.23 -5.27
CA ALA A 48 -24.96 5.15 -4.80
C ALA A 48 -24.84 6.35 -5.73
N VAL A 49 -24.56 7.49 -5.13
CA VAL A 49 -24.28 8.75 -5.83
C VAL A 49 -22.92 9.24 -5.41
N TRP A 50 -22.01 9.40 -6.36
CA TRP A 50 -20.69 9.95 -6.11
C TRP A 50 -20.63 11.41 -6.54
N ILE A 51 -20.33 12.29 -5.60
CA ILE A 51 -20.09 13.71 -5.81
C ILE A 51 -18.59 13.96 -5.67
N TYR A 52 -17.98 14.61 -6.68
CA TYR A 52 -16.56 14.92 -6.70
C TYR A 52 -16.37 16.39 -7.09
N LYS A 53 -15.65 17.14 -6.24
CA LYS A 53 -15.42 18.59 -6.44
C LYS A 53 -16.70 19.41 -6.67
N GLY A 54 -17.81 19.01 -6.00
CA GLY A 54 -19.10 19.68 -6.09
C GLY A 54 -19.98 19.28 -7.29
N GLU A 55 -19.50 18.35 -8.11
CA GLU A 55 -20.23 17.87 -9.28
C GLU A 55 -20.65 16.41 -9.13
N LEU A 56 -21.82 16.06 -9.65
CA LEU A 56 -22.27 14.68 -9.77
C LEU A 56 -21.40 13.96 -10.80
N ARG A 57 -20.66 12.95 -10.36
CA ARG A 57 -19.80 12.14 -11.23
C ARG A 57 -20.46 10.87 -11.70
N LEU A 58 -21.03 10.11 -10.75
CA LEU A 58 -21.72 8.86 -11.04
C LEU A 58 -22.94 8.70 -10.16
N ASP A 59 -23.91 7.97 -10.69
CA ASP A 59 -25.15 7.62 -10.06
C ASP A 59 -25.56 6.23 -10.56
N GLY A 60 -25.67 5.25 -9.66
CA GLY A 60 -26.01 3.90 -10.06
C GLY A 60 -25.70 2.81 -9.04
N ASP A 61 -25.32 1.63 -9.52
CA ASP A 61 -24.98 0.48 -8.71
C ASP A 61 -23.85 0.79 -7.74
N PRO A 62 -24.00 0.47 -6.43
CA PRO A 62 -23.00 0.79 -5.41
C PRO A 62 -21.60 0.23 -5.71
N ILE A 63 -21.51 -1.00 -6.18
CA ILE A 63 -20.23 -1.66 -6.45
C ILE A 63 -19.50 -0.96 -7.59
N TYR A 64 -20.23 -0.65 -8.66
CA TYR A 64 -19.68 0.10 -9.80
C TYR A 64 -19.22 1.50 -9.42
N VAL A 65 -20.03 2.22 -8.64
CA VAL A 65 -19.69 3.58 -8.17
C VAL A 65 -18.47 3.56 -7.25
N ILE A 66 -18.37 2.57 -6.36
CA ILE A 66 -17.20 2.38 -5.48
C ILE A 66 -15.93 2.11 -6.30
N ASP A 67 -16.01 1.24 -7.30
CA ASP A 67 -14.84 0.91 -8.14
C ASP A 67 -14.30 2.14 -8.86
N GLU A 68 -15.16 2.93 -9.48
CA GLU A 68 -14.76 4.17 -10.16
C GLU A 68 -14.27 5.25 -9.18
N TYR A 69 -14.86 5.33 -7.99
CA TYR A 69 -14.38 6.21 -6.92
C TYR A 69 -12.96 5.83 -6.49
N LEU A 70 -12.67 4.56 -6.26
CA LEU A 70 -11.34 4.08 -5.85
C LEU A 70 -10.28 4.32 -6.93
N LYS A 71 -10.64 4.17 -8.21
CA LYS A 71 -9.75 4.53 -9.34
C LYS A 71 -9.38 6.01 -9.30
N GLN A 72 -10.37 6.89 -9.06
CA GLN A 72 -10.10 8.33 -8.96
C GLN A 72 -9.24 8.68 -7.74
N VAL A 73 -9.49 8.07 -6.59
CA VAL A 73 -8.68 8.25 -5.37
C VAL A 73 -7.21 7.89 -5.64
N ALA A 74 -6.96 6.79 -6.35
CA ALA A 74 -5.60 6.40 -6.72
C ALA A 74 -4.92 7.44 -7.66
N ILE A 75 -5.67 8.02 -8.60
CA ILE A 75 -5.18 9.10 -9.47
C ILE A 75 -4.85 10.35 -8.67
N ASP A 76 -5.77 10.78 -7.79
CA ASP A 76 -5.59 11.98 -6.96
C ASP A 76 -4.37 11.85 -6.04
N HIS A 77 -4.19 10.70 -5.38
CA HIS A 77 -3.02 10.41 -4.56
C HIS A 77 -1.71 10.50 -5.36
N LYS A 78 -1.72 9.99 -6.59
CA LYS A 78 -0.54 10.05 -7.47
C LYS A 78 -0.21 11.48 -7.89
N GLU A 79 -1.22 12.29 -8.15
CA GLU A 79 -1.05 13.73 -8.48
C GLU A 79 -0.56 14.53 -7.27
N GLU A 80 -1.14 14.32 -6.08
CA GLU A 80 -0.71 14.96 -4.84
C GLU A 80 0.74 14.62 -4.50
N LYS A 81 1.14 13.35 -4.65
CA LYS A 81 2.51 12.90 -4.45
C LYS A 81 3.46 13.61 -5.43
N LYS A 82 3.12 13.65 -6.72
CA LYS A 82 3.92 14.37 -7.73
C LYS A 82 4.08 15.84 -7.38
N LYS A 83 3.01 16.49 -6.95
CA LYS A 83 3.04 17.90 -6.53
C LYS A 83 3.92 18.10 -5.30
N ALA A 84 3.79 17.25 -4.28
CA ALA A 84 4.61 17.30 -3.07
C ALA A 84 6.11 17.10 -3.36
N ILE A 85 6.45 16.22 -4.32
CA ILE A 85 7.83 16.02 -4.80
C ILE A 85 8.34 17.29 -5.49
N ALA A 86 7.57 17.87 -6.41
CA ALA A 86 7.94 19.08 -7.14
C ALA A 86 8.14 20.30 -6.20
N GLU A 87 7.38 20.37 -5.11
CA GLU A 87 7.50 21.40 -4.10
C GLU A 87 8.59 21.12 -3.04
N GLY A 88 9.32 20.01 -3.14
CA GLY A 88 10.34 19.61 -2.17
C GLY A 88 9.81 19.27 -0.77
N LYS A 89 8.51 19.03 -0.64
CA LYS A 89 7.83 18.73 0.63
C LYS A 89 7.69 17.24 0.90
N HIS A 90 7.89 16.39 -0.10
CA HIS A 90 7.76 14.95 0.05
C HIS A 90 8.98 14.37 0.77
N LYS A 91 8.73 13.66 1.88
CA LYS A 91 9.76 12.89 2.58
C LYS A 91 9.70 11.46 2.06
N PHE A 92 10.70 11.10 1.24
CA PHE A 92 10.79 9.74 0.73
C PHE A 92 11.00 8.72 1.85
N LYS A 93 10.33 7.60 1.72
CA LYS A 93 10.49 6.44 2.58
C LYS A 93 11.28 5.38 1.83
N ALA A 94 12.24 4.78 2.50
CA ALA A 94 12.95 3.62 1.98
C ALA A 94 13.25 2.64 3.12
N ALA A 95 13.24 1.35 2.81
CA ALA A 95 13.68 0.31 3.71
C ALA A 95 14.51 -0.72 2.94
N VAL A 96 15.55 -1.22 3.61
CA VAL A 96 16.40 -2.32 3.11
C VAL A 96 16.52 -3.35 4.21
N PHE A 97 16.43 -4.61 3.86
CA PHE A 97 16.56 -5.71 4.79
C PHE A 97 17.42 -6.82 4.18
N ILE A 98 18.29 -7.43 5.00
CA ILE A 98 19.13 -8.55 4.65
C ILE A 98 18.53 -9.81 5.28
N ASP A 99 18.02 -10.73 4.45
CA ASP A 99 17.48 -12.01 4.91
C ASP A 99 18.60 -13.01 5.24
N ALA A 100 19.69 -12.95 4.47
CA ALA A 100 20.88 -13.77 4.65
C ALA A 100 22.15 -13.07 4.11
N PRO A 101 23.30 -13.21 4.80
CA PRO A 101 23.45 -13.85 6.09
C PRO A 101 22.72 -13.06 7.20
N LYS A 102 22.34 -13.72 8.28
CA LYS A 102 21.76 -13.03 9.45
C LYS A 102 22.85 -12.26 10.18
N ASP A 103 22.45 -11.21 10.88
CA ASP A 103 23.34 -10.44 11.73
C ASP A 103 24.17 -11.33 12.66
N PHE A 104 25.47 -11.02 12.79
CA PHE A 104 26.45 -11.77 13.56
C PHE A 104 26.69 -13.23 13.12
N ALA A 105 26.31 -13.59 11.89
CA ALA A 105 26.61 -14.91 11.35
C ALA A 105 28.12 -15.08 11.15
N THR A 106 28.67 -16.18 11.64
CA THR A 106 30.06 -16.55 11.35
C THR A 106 30.11 -17.35 10.06
N ILE A 107 30.93 -16.88 9.12
CA ILE A 107 31.07 -17.51 7.79
C ILE A 107 32.49 -18.01 7.66
N GLN A 108 32.62 -19.28 7.21
CA GLN A 108 33.93 -19.88 6.96
C GLN A 108 34.42 -19.47 5.58
N LYS A 109 35.59 -18.85 5.51
CA LYS A 109 36.21 -18.32 4.28
C LYS A 109 36.53 -19.43 3.26
N ASP A 110 36.77 -20.66 3.72
CA ASP A 110 37.07 -21.83 2.90
C ASP A 110 35.94 -22.31 1.98
N LYS A 111 34.73 -21.77 2.14
CA LYS A 111 33.58 -22.08 1.27
C LYS A 111 33.54 -21.32 -0.05
N GLY A 112 34.49 -20.40 -0.27
CA GLY A 112 34.69 -19.69 -1.52
C GLY A 112 33.62 -18.68 -1.91
N THR A 113 32.32 -19.00 -1.79
CA THR A 113 31.22 -18.11 -2.20
C THR A 113 30.15 -18.00 -1.12
N LEU A 114 29.77 -16.76 -0.79
CA LEU A 114 28.64 -16.45 0.07
C LEU A 114 27.48 -15.91 -0.76
N VAL A 115 26.31 -16.46 -0.56
CA VAL A 115 25.07 -15.88 -1.10
C VAL A 115 24.50 -14.91 -0.10
N SER A 116 24.43 -13.62 -0.48
CA SER A 116 23.70 -12.60 0.28
C SER A 116 22.41 -12.26 -0.45
N GLN A 117 21.32 -12.17 0.29
CA GLN A 117 20.00 -11.87 -0.26
C GLN A 117 19.14 -11.09 0.72
N GLY A 118 18.16 -10.39 0.19
CA GLY A 118 17.23 -9.59 0.98
C GLY A 118 16.21 -8.88 0.10
N TRP A 119 15.68 -7.80 0.62
CA TRP A 119 14.72 -6.97 -0.09
C TRP A 119 14.93 -5.49 0.17
N GLN A 120 14.38 -4.67 -0.72
CA GLN A 120 14.42 -3.21 -0.64
C GLN A 120 13.13 -2.64 -1.20
N ILE A 121 12.65 -1.58 -0.58
CA ILE A 121 11.47 -0.84 -1.01
C ILE A 121 11.71 0.66 -0.89
N SER A 122 11.11 1.43 -1.77
CA SER A 122 11.10 2.90 -1.71
C SER A 122 9.80 3.41 -2.34
N ASP A 123 9.31 4.52 -1.84
CA ASP A 123 8.22 5.25 -2.46
C ASP A 123 8.70 6.25 -3.54
N HIS A 124 9.98 6.17 -3.89
CA HIS A 124 10.59 6.94 -4.97
C HIS A 124 10.89 6.02 -6.17
N ASP A 125 10.24 6.29 -7.29
CA ASP A 125 10.33 5.50 -8.53
C ASP A 125 11.75 5.47 -9.15
N GLN A 126 12.59 6.46 -8.84
CA GLN A 126 13.99 6.54 -9.29
C GLN A 126 15.00 6.21 -8.18
N ALA A 127 14.58 5.57 -7.09
CA ALA A 127 15.50 5.18 -6.03
C ALA A 127 16.52 4.14 -6.53
N VAL A 128 17.79 4.45 -6.38
CA VAL A 128 18.91 3.55 -6.70
C VAL A 128 19.49 3.03 -5.40
N PHE A 129 19.48 1.71 -5.25
CA PHE A 129 20.12 1.04 -4.13
C PHE A 129 21.49 0.54 -4.56
N LYS A 130 22.52 0.89 -3.80
CA LYS A 130 23.90 0.45 -3.98
C LYS A 130 24.32 -0.39 -2.79
N PHE A 131 25.07 -1.43 -3.06
CA PHE A 131 25.57 -2.35 -2.05
C PHE A 131 27.08 -2.27 -2.00
N PHE A 132 27.63 -2.26 -0.80
CA PHE A 132 29.07 -2.17 -0.56
C PHE A 132 29.49 -3.28 0.38
N LEU A 133 30.67 -3.85 0.14
CA LEU A 133 31.36 -4.77 1.02
C LEU A 133 32.76 -4.21 1.25
N ASP A 134 33.11 -3.96 2.50
CA ASP A 134 34.40 -3.36 2.91
C ASP A 134 34.76 -2.10 2.10
N GLY A 135 33.74 -1.27 1.80
CA GLY A 135 33.91 -0.03 1.03
C GLY A 135 33.89 -0.18 -0.49
N ASN A 136 33.92 -1.40 -1.01
CA ASN A 136 33.87 -1.69 -2.45
C ASN A 136 32.44 -1.89 -2.93
N GLU A 137 32.03 -1.22 -4.03
CA GLU A 137 30.69 -1.38 -4.60
C GLU A 137 30.54 -2.79 -5.21
N ILE A 138 29.47 -3.50 -4.78
CA ILE A 138 29.19 -4.84 -5.26
C ILE A 138 28.39 -4.76 -6.57
N SER A 139 28.83 -5.50 -7.58
CA SER A 139 28.15 -5.68 -8.86
C SER A 139 27.47 -7.06 -8.96
N GLY A 140 26.70 -7.27 -10.03
CA GLY A 140 26.07 -8.57 -10.29
C GLY A 140 24.87 -8.91 -9.42
N ILE A 141 24.19 -7.89 -8.88
CA ILE A 141 22.98 -8.07 -8.09
C ILE A 141 21.85 -8.55 -9.00
N LYS A 142 21.26 -9.68 -8.66
CA LYS A 142 20.09 -10.25 -9.35
C LYS A 142 18.81 -9.83 -8.64
N ARG A 143 17.82 -9.37 -9.38
CA ARG A 143 16.49 -9.06 -8.86
C ARG A 143 15.71 -10.33 -8.62
N LYS A 144 14.86 -10.30 -7.59
CA LYS A 144 14.02 -11.42 -7.16
C LYS A 144 12.61 -10.90 -6.89
N ASN A 145 11.62 -11.68 -7.30
CA ASN A 145 10.25 -11.42 -6.90
C ASN A 145 10.09 -11.61 -5.38
N ARG A 146 9.38 -10.67 -4.74
CA ARG A 146 9.04 -10.69 -3.31
C ARG A 146 7.59 -10.24 -3.13
N GLN A 147 6.68 -11.09 -3.59
CA GLN A 147 5.24 -10.86 -3.45
C GLN A 147 4.83 -10.72 -1.98
N ASP A 148 5.47 -11.46 -1.09
CA ASP A 148 5.27 -11.38 0.36
C ASP A 148 5.54 -9.98 0.93
N VAL A 149 6.65 -9.36 0.51
CA VAL A 149 7.02 -8.01 0.92
C VAL A 149 6.09 -6.98 0.27
N PHE A 150 5.75 -7.17 -1.01
CA PHE A 150 4.80 -6.31 -1.70
C PHE A 150 3.47 -6.25 -0.96
N GLU A 151 2.86 -7.38 -0.65
CA GLU A 151 1.58 -7.47 0.06
C GLU A 151 1.63 -6.84 1.47
N ALA A 152 2.77 -7.02 2.19
CA ALA A 152 2.94 -6.46 3.52
C ALA A 152 3.08 -4.94 3.56
N TYR A 153 3.62 -4.32 2.49
CA TYR A 153 3.99 -2.91 2.49
C TYR A 153 3.30 -2.05 1.43
N GLN A 154 2.44 -2.62 0.56
CA GLN A 154 1.81 -1.91 -0.54
C GLN A 154 1.01 -0.66 -0.10
N GLU A 155 0.32 -0.72 1.04
CA GLU A 155 -0.42 0.43 1.58
C GLU A 155 0.52 1.54 2.05
N ALA A 156 1.61 1.18 2.76
CA ALA A 156 2.54 2.15 3.34
C ALA A 156 3.38 2.87 2.28
N TYR A 157 3.58 2.27 1.10
CA TYR A 157 4.39 2.77 0.00
C TYR A 157 3.55 3.13 -1.25
N ALA A 158 2.22 3.25 -1.08
CA ALA A 158 1.26 3.76 -2.07
C ALA A 158 1.25 3.04 -3.43
N GLY A 159 1.57 1.75 -3.45
CA GLY A 159 1.45 0.90 -4.65
C GLY A 159 2.44 1.18 -5.80
N ASP A 160 3.43 2.04 -5.60
CA ASP A 160 4.46 2.34 -6.61
C ASP A 160 5.61 1.30 -6.62
N MET A 161 5.39 0.12 -6.03
CA MET A 161 6.38 -0.95 -5.95
C MET A 161 6.15 -2.00 -7.02
N ASP A 162 7.24 -2.47 -7.62
CA ASP A 162 7.24 -3.62 -8.52
C ASP A 162 7.71 -4.86 -7.74
N PRO A 163 6.86 -5.88 -7.52
CA PRO A 163 7.24 -7.08 -6.79
C PRO A 163 8.49 -7.77 -7.36
N ASP A 164 8.70 -7.71 -8.68
CA ASP A 164 9.85 -8.31 -9.35
C ASP A 164 11.16 -7.56 -9.11
N ALA A 165 11.08 -6.31 -8.66
CA ALA A 165 12.23 -5.46 -8.35
C ALA A 165 12.54 -5.32 -6.85
N ILE A 166 11.67 -5.81 -5.97
CA ILE A 166 11.81 -5.67 -4.51
C ILE A 166 12.97 -6.51 -3.98
N GLY A 167 13.03 -7.79 -4.33
CA GLY A 167 14.05 -8.69 -3.83
C GLY A 167 15.39 -8.56 -4.55
N TRP A 168 16.44 -8.89 -3.84
CA TRP A 168 17.79 -8.94 -4.41
C TRP A 168 18.58 -10.14 -3.90
N GLN A 169 19.53 -10.59 -4.73
CA GLN A 169 20.50 -11.63 -4.40
C GLN A 169 21.83 -11.30 -5.07
N VAL A 170 22.92 -11.52 -4.35
CA VAL A 170 24.26 -11.41 -4.86
C VAL A 170 25.12 -12.57 -4.36
N ASN A 171 26.04 -13.02 -5.20
CA ASN A 171 27.05 -14.00 -4.84
C ASN A 171 28.36 -13.24 -4.58
N LEU A 172 28.86 -13.33 -3.36
CA LEU A 172 30.09 -12.70 -2.91
C LEU A 172 31.21 -13.75 -2.95
N ASP A 173 32.29 -13.45 -3.62
CA ASP A 173 33.50 -14.30 -3.55
C ASP A 173 34.24 -13.96 -2.25
N LEU A 174 34.35 -14.93 -1.36
CA LEU A 174 35.03 -14.77 -0.08
C LEU A 174 36.56 -14.69 -0.20
N ASN A 175 37.11 -15.05 -1.38
CA ASN A 175 38.53 -14.91 -1.62
C ASN A 175 38.95 -13.46 -1.93
N ASP A 176 37.97 -12.63 -2.33
CA ASP A 176 38.16 -11.20 -2.58
C ASP A 176 38.10 -10.34 -1.31
N LEU A 177 37.85 -10.97 -0.15
CA LEU A 177 37.80 -10.31 1.15
C LEU A 177 39.15 -10.39 1.86
N ASP A 178 39.69 -9.23 2.23
CA ASP A 178 40.95 -9.09 3.01
C ASP A 178 40.83 -9.66 4.45
#